data_f5b9751b3107861830ead67cbcd0f2f1
#
_entry.id   f5b9751b3107861830ead67cbcd0f2f1
#
_cell.length_a   1.000
_cell.length_b   1.000
_cell.length_c   1.000
_cell.angle_alpha   90.00
_cell.angle_beta   90.00
_cell.angle_gamma   90.00
#
_symmetry.space_group_name_H-M   'P 1'
#
loop_
_entity.id
_entity.type
_entity.pdbx_description
1 polymer ?
#
loop_
_entity_poly.entity_id
_entity_poly.type
_entity_poly.pdbx_seq_one_letter_code
_entity_poly.pdbx_strand_id
1 'polypeptide(L)'
;MDNLAWNGIPDIRTLYNIIDKRAQPLNLIICLPDNQIPDFQTAQDASDGECRLKHRLKQALQCLQFNSINLIEHILPDVRFWLVPPSHTNRLHEHFQHISWQSEAAAQAENTPDKPWFAHPYTSERQKPEHILVIGAGISGAATAHILAEYGISVTVLEARKAAQAASGNRQGLLYAKISPHDTEQTELLLAGYGYTKRLLGHILPESETWGGNGIIHLNYSRTEQQRNHELGLQKHHNHLYRSITSAEAEKIAGIPLSVPYDHPSCGLYWQHGVWLNPPAFIRALLSHPLIGLHEDTPLTDISHDGEKWIASTPNGTFSATHIIYCTGAHSSYLPETNLSSLPLRQIRGQTGLTPSTPFSEQLRCAVSGESYISPSWRGLHCYGASFIPNSSHTGWNEAEEASNRQALAHLEPSLAESLFTTNPNPQKYQGHAAMRCDSPDHLPIVGALGDIAAMQQTYAKLALDKNYRIDAPCPYLPNAYVNTAHGTRGLATAPICAAAVAAEILGLPHPLSKRLRHALHPNRTVIRAIVRRQNLTP
;
A
#
# COMPACT_ATOMS: atom_id res chain seq x y z
N MET A 1 -2.78 22.92 12.04
CA MET A 1 -3.39 21.61 12.42
C MET A 1 -2.95 21.31 13.83
N ASP A 2 -3.90 21.11 14.75
CA ASP A 2 -3.60 20.85 16.15
C ASP A 2 -3.34 19.36 16.38
N ASN A 3 -2.31 19.02 17.17
CA ASN A 3 -1.97 17.66 17.54
C ASN A 3 -2.28 17.46 19.03
N LEU A 4 -3.45 16.88 19.34
CA LEU A 4 -3.87 16.60 20.71
C LEU A 4 -3.61 15.14 21.06
N ALA A 5 -2.96 14.86 22.17
CA ALA A 5 -2.56 13.50 22.54
C ALA A 5 -3.07 13.08 23.93
N TRP A 6 -3.39 11.79 24.05
CA TRP A 6 -3.73 11.10 25.30
C TRP A 6 -2.78 9.91 25.50
N ASN A 7 -2.29 9.76 26.72
CA ASN A 7 -1.63 8.55 27.17
C ASN A 7 -2.69 7.66 27.85
N GLY A 8 -3.37 6.86 27.06
CA GLY A 8 -4.57 6.10 27.41
C GLY A 8 -5.76 6.39 26.49
N ILE A 9 -6.87 5.70 26.68
CA ILE A 9 -8.05 5.79 25.83
C ILE A 9 -9.03 6.81 26.41
N PRO A 10 -9.27 7.97 25.75
CA PRO A 10 -10.28 8.91 26.17
C PRO A 10 -11.69 8.34 25.94
N ASP A 11 -12.68 8.80 26.71
CA ASP A 11 -14.08 8.49 26.44
C ASP A 11 -14.60 9.20 25.19
N ILE A 12 -15.68 8.70 24.61
CA ILE A 12 -16.28 9.23 23.36
C ILE A 12 -16.78 10.67 23.53
N ARG A 13 -17.35 11.01 24.70
CA ARG A 13 -17.86 12.36 24.96
C ARG A 13 -16.73 13.40 24.94
N THR A 14 -15.61 13.09 25.54
CA THR A 14 -14.40 13.92 25.50
C THR A 14 -13.95 14.17 24.05
N LEU A 15 -13.81 13.11 23.26
CA LEU A 15 -13.44 13.22 21.84
C LEU A 15 -14.47 14.04 21.05
N TYR A 16 -15.76 13.74 21.22
CA TYR A 16 -16.85 14.40 20.50
C TYR A 16 -16.90 15.91 20.81
N ASN A 17 -16.77 16.30 22.07
CA ASN A 17 -16.78 17.70 22.48
C ASN A 17 -15.61 18.51 21.91
N ILE A 18 -14.44 17.90 21.78
CA ILE A 18 -13.26 18.53 21.16
C ILE A 18 -13.48 18.68 19.65
N ILE A 19 -13.97 17.63 19.01
CA ILE A 19 -14.25 17.61 17.58
C ILE A 19 -15.33 18.64 17.21
N ASP A 20 -16.39 18.73 17.99
CA ASP A 20 -17.52 19.65 17.75
C ASP A 20 -17.11 21.12 17.89
N LYS A 21 -16.20 21.43 18.81
CA LYS A 21 -15.70 22.79 19.08
C LYS A 21 -14.51 23.22 18.22
N ARG A 22 -14.00 22.35 17.34
CA ARG A 22 -12.80 22.65 16.56
C ARG A 22 -13.02 23.79 15.56
N ALA A 23 -12.02 24.65 15.43
CA ALA A 23 -11.96 25.70 14.42
C ALA A 23 -10.99 25.36 13.25
N GLN A 24 -10.16 24.32 13.39
CA GLN A 24 -9.10 23.95 12.45
C GLN A 24 -9.02 22.41 12.29
N PRO A 25 -8.37 21.90 11.25
CA PRO A 25 -8.06 20.49 11.10
C PRO A 25 -7.30 19.94 12.31
N LEU A 26 -7.62 18.71 12.73
CA LEU A 26 -7.25 18.15 14.02
C LEU A 26 -6.62 16.75 13.88
N ASN A 27 -5.49 16.52 14.53
CA ASN A 27 -4.95 15.19 14.81
C ASN A 27 -5.25 14.78 16.26
N LEU A 28 -5.91 13.66 16.44
CA LEU A 28 -6.19 13.05 17.74
C LEU A 28 -5.28 11.84 17.92
N ILE A 29 -4.30 11.95 18.80
CA ILE A 29 -3.25 10.96 19.03
C ILE A 29 -3.60 10.17 20.29
N ILE A 30 -3.88 8.88 20.17
CA ILE A 30 -4.31 8.02 21.27
C ILE A 30 -3.26 6.92 21.46
N CYS A 31 -2.48 7.04 22.53
CA CYS A 31 -1.51 6.04 22.93
C CYS A 31 -2.24 4.90 23.65
N LEU A 32 -2.19 3.72 23.06
CA LEU A 32 -2.87 2.54 23.61
C LEU A 32 -2.12 2.01 24.83
N PRO A 33 -2.82 1.60 25.90
CA PRO A 33 -2.20 1.03 27.09
C PRO A 33 -1.64 -0.38 26.84
N ASP A 34 -2.21 -1.09 25.86
CA ASP A 34 -1.83 -2.46 25.51
C ASP A 34 -2.07 -2.73 24.00
N ASN A 35 -1.73 -3.92 23.55
CA ASN A 35 -1.96 -4.38 22.17
C ASN A 35 -3.36 -5.01 22.02
N GLN A 36 -4.39 -4.27 22.35
CA GLN A 36 -5.79 -4.64 22.16
C GLN A 36 -6.54 -3.57 21.38
N ILE A 37 -7.63 -3.97 20.71
CA ILE A 37 -8.53 -3.01 20.06
C ILE A 37 -9.18 -2.17 21.17
N PRO A 38 -9.05 -0.83 21.12
CA PRO A 38 -9.63 0.01 22.16
C PRO A 38 -11.16 -0.04 22.14
N ASP A 39 -11.76 -0.20 23.32
CA ASP A 39 -13.19 -0.01 23.51
C ASP A 39 -13.45 1.38 24.10
N PHE A 40 -13.87 2.28 23.23
CA PHE A 40 -14.22 3.64 23.61
C PHE A 40 -15.50 3.66 24.44
N GLN A 41 -15.38 3.98 25.71
CA GLN A 41 -16.51 4.02 26.65
C GLN A 41 -17.51 5.12 26.27
N THR A 42 -18.79 4.82 26.46
CA THR A 42 -19.92 5.74 26.19
C THR A 42 -20.75 5.87 27.45
N ALA A 43 -21.16 7.08 27.81
CA ALA A 43 -22.08 7.31 28.89
C ALA A 43 -23.51 6.79 28.57
N GLN A 44 -24.33 6.51 29.58
CA GLN A 44 -25.71 6.02 29.39
C GLN A 44 -26.60 7.05 28.67
N ASP A 45 -26.31 8.34 28.85
CA ASP A 45 -26.99 9.47 28.24
C ASP A 45 -26.29 10.03 27.00
N ALA A 46 -25.54 9.16 26.27
CA ALA A 46 -24.81 9.56 25.09
C ALA A 46 -25.71 10.09 23.97
N SER A 47 -25.31 11.19 23.36
CA SER A 47 -25.98 11.78 22.21
C SER A 47 -25.88 10.90 20.96
N ASP A 48 -26.77 11.11 19.99
CA ASP A 48 -26.70 10.45 18.68
C ASP A 48 -25.36 10.69 17.97
N GLY A 49 -24.77 11.88 18.15
CA GLY A 49 -23.46 12.23 17.61
C GLY A 49 -22.34 11.38 18.21
N GLU A 50 -22.32 11.21 19.53
CA GLU A 50 -21.37 10.34 20.25
C GLU A 50 -21.52 8.88 19.82
N CYS A 51 -22.74 8.39 19.71
CA CYS A 51 -23.02 7.01 19.24
C CYS A 51 -22.55 6.77 17.81
N ARG A 52 -22.78 7.73 16.90
CA ARG A 52 -22.29 7.66 15.51
C ARG A 52 -20.76 7.67 15.45
N LEU A 53 -20.09 8.52 16.23
CA LEU A 53 -18.63 8.55 16.29
C LEU A 53 -18.07 7.22 16.76
N LYS A 54 -18.60 6.66 17.86
CA LYS A 54 -18.21 5.33 18.36
C LYS A 54 -18.37 4.24 17.30
N HIS A 55 -19.51 4.23 16.61
CA HIS A 55 -19.78 3.22 15.57
C HIS A 55 -18.75 3.30 14.41
N ARG A 56 -18.48 4.50 13.90
CA ARG A 56 -17.49 4.73 12.84
C ARG A 56 -16.09 4.33 13.28
N LEU A 57 -15.67 4.71 14.50
CA LEU A 57 -14.38 4.28 15.06
C LEU A 57 -14.30 2.74 15.14
N LYS A 58 -15.33 2.08 15.69
CA LYS A 58 -15.36 0.63 15.78
C LYS A 58 -15.18 -0.07 14.44
N GLN A 59 -15.78 0.46 13.37
CA GLN A 59 -15.60 -0.07 12.02
C GLN A 59 -14.15 0.14 11.52
N ALA A 60 -13.59 1.33 11.73
CA ALA A 60 -12.24 1.66 11.28
C ALA A 60 -11.14 0.86 12.01
N LEU A 61 -11.42 0.42 13.24
CA LEU A 61 -10.49 -0.34 14.08
C LEU A 61 -10.42 -1.84 13.74
N GLN A 62 -11.30 -2.36 12.90
CA GLN A 62 -11.28 -3.78 12.52
C GLN A 62 -9.94 -4.25 11.93
N CYS A 63 -9.22 -3.34 11.27
CA CYS A 63 -7.91 -3.61 10.67
C CYS A 63 -6.78 -2.86 11.40
N LEU A 64 -6.92 -2.59 12.71
CA LEU A 64 -5.86 -2.03 13.54
C LEU A 64 -4.71 -3.02 13.66
N GLN A 65 -3.48 -2.55 13.53
CA GLN A 65 -2.27 -3.35 13.72
C GLN A 65 -1.40 -2.76 14.84
N PHE A 66 -0.51 -3.57 15.43
CA PHE A 66 0.28 -3.18 16.59
C PHE A 66 1.80 -3.13 16.32
N ASN A 67 2.20 -3.25 15.04
CA ASN A 67 3.61 -3.18 14.63
C ASN A 67 4.08 -1.76 14.29
N SER A 68 3.15 -0.81 14.16
CA SER A 68 3.43 0.61 13.91
C SER A 68 2.21 1.47 14.24
N ILE A 69 2.35 2.78 14.12
CA ILE A 69 1.24 3.72 14.29
C ILE A 69 0.20 3.52 13.19
N ASN A 70 -1.08 3.66 13.54
CA ASN A 70 -2.20 3.58 12.60
C ASN A 70 -2.78 4.97 12.36
N LEU A 71 -2.68 5.45 11.13
CA LEU A 71 -3.43 6.62 10.67
C LEU A 71 -4.83 6.19 10.24
N ILE A 72 -5.85 6.81 10.82
CA ILE A 72 -7.27 6.59 10.52
C ILE A 72 -7.88 7.90 10.05
N GLU A 73 -8.17 7.97 8.77
CA GLU A 73 -8.80 9.10 8.09
C GLU A 73 -10.27 8.80 7.78
N HIS A 74 -10.99 9.77 7.26
CA HIS A 74 -12.35 9.66 6.72
C HIS A 74 -13.45 9.27 7.74
N ILE A 75 -13.15 9.32 9.05
CA ILE A 75 -14.18 9.18 10.10
C ILE A 75 -15.05 10.44 10.15
N LEU A 76 -14.38 11.59 10.13
CA LEU A 76 -14.99 12.91 10.09
C LEU A 76 -14.13 13.83 9.20
N PRO A 77 -14.73 14.83 8.52
CA PRO A 77 -13.95 15.81 7.76
C PRO A 77 -12.92 16.50 8.67
N ASP A 78 -11.73 16.72 8.16
CA ASP A 78 -10.62 17.43 8.82
C ASP A 78 -10.19 16.87 10.18
N VAL A 79 -10.55 15.63 10.52
CA VAL A 79 -10.13 14.93 11.75
C VAL A 79 -9.44 13.64 11.41
N ARG A 80 -8.21 13.48 11.93
CA ARG A 80 -7.40 12.27 11.80
C ARG A 80 -7.15 11.67 13.16
N PHE A 81 -7.38 10.38 13.26
CA PHE A 81 -7.05 9.62 14.47
C PHE A 81 -5.74 8.87 14.25
N TRP A 82 -4.88 8.93 15.24
CA TRP A 82 -3.60 8.25 15.28
C TRP A 82 -3.59 7.29 16.46
N LEU A 83 -3.73 6.00 16.18
CA LEU A 83 -3.69 4.97 17.21
C LEU A 83 -2.24 4.47 17.34
N VAL A 84 -1.68 4.67 18.52
CA VAL A 84 -0.25 4.46 18.80
C VAL A 84 -0.10 3.24 19.70
N PRO A 85 0.47 2.12 19.21
CA PRO A 85 0.75 0.96 20.06
C PRO A 85 1.75 1.28 21.17
N PRO A 86 1.76 0.55 22.30
CA PRO A 86 2.66 0.81 23.43
C PRO A 86 4.14 0.88 23.03
N SER A 87 4.58 0.03 22.10
CA SER A 87 5.94 -0.02 21.58
C SER A 87 6.40 1.24 20.83
N HIS A 88 5.45 2.13 20.42
CA HIS A 88 5.71 3.33 19.63
C HIS A 88 5.41 4.63 20.39
N THR A 89 4.85 4.55 21.59
CA THR A 89 4.46 5.73 22.39
C THR A 89 5.63 6.66 22.70
N ASN A 90 6.80 6.12 22.95
CA ASN A 90 8.01 6.91 23.21
C ASN A 90 8.69 7.47 21.95
N ARG A 91 8.14 7.21 20.75
CA ARG A 91 8.71 7.62 19.46
C ARG A 91 7.81 8.56 18.67
N LEU A 92 6.87 9.22 19.32
CA LEU A 92 5.92 10.15 18.69
C LEU A 92 6.62 11.32 17.99
N HIS A 93 7.80 11.75 18.47
CA HIS A 93 8.61 12.77 17.83
C HIS A 93 9.06 12.42 16.39
N GLU A 94 9.01 11.14 16.00
CA GLU A 94 9.29 10.72 14.62
C GLU A 94 8.16 11.12 13.64
N HIS A 95 6.97 11.38 14.17
CA HIS A 95 5.75 11.65 13.40
C HIS A 95 5.25 13.09 13.58
N PHE A 96 5.42 13.67 14.77
CA PHE A 96 4.84 14.95 15.16
C PHE A 96 5.93 15.89 15.70
N GLN A 97 5.95 17.13 15.21
CA GLN A 97 6.88 18.16 15.69
C GLN A 97 6.45 18.72 17.06
N HIS A 98 5.15 18.97 17.23
CA HIS A 98 4.56 19.52 18.45
C HIS A 98 3.35 18.69 18.84
N ILE A 99 3.23 18.37 20.13
CA ILE A 99 2.12 17.59 20.70
C ILE A 99 1.60 18.33 21.93
N SER A 100 0.29 18.56 21.98
CA SER A 100 -0.41 19.08 23.15
C SER A 100 -1.06 17.93 23.91
N TRP A 101 -0.47 17.55 25.04
CA TRP A 101 -0.97 16.46 25.87
C TRP A 101 -2.23 16.87 26.63
N GLN A 102 -3.26 16.07 26.55
CA GLN A 102 -4.55 16.22 27.26
C GLN A 102 -4.60 15.32 28.53
N SER A 103 -3.59 14.50 28.75
CA SER A 103 -3.36 13.66 29.92
C SER A 103 -1.90 13.77 30.33
N GLU A 104 -1.43 12.95 31.28
CA GLU A 104 -0.01 12.86 31.61
C GLU A 104 0.80 12.48 30.36
N ALA A 105 1.85 13.26 30.08
CA ALA A 105 2.66 13.08 28.90
C ALA A 105 3.47 11.78 28.98
N ALA A 106 3.48 11.02 27.89
CA ALA A 106 4.36 9.87 27.77
C ALA A 106 5.82 10.30 27.59
N ALA A 107 6.73 9.60 28.26
CA ALA A 107 8.17 9.82 28.07
C ALA A 107 8.56 9.58 26.60
N GLN A 108 9.37 10.48 26.05
CA GLN A 108 9.85 10.39 24.68
C GLN A 108 11.32 9.94 24.67
N ALA A 109 11.68 9.10 23.69
CA ALA A 109 13.07 8.75 23.43
C ALA A 109 13.83 9.94 22.84
N GLU A 110 15.15 9.91 22.94
CA GLU A 110 15.99 10.92 22.27
C GLU A 110 15.82 10.85 20.75
N ASN A 111 15.67 12.02 20.14
CA ASN A 111 15.59 12.11 18.69
C ASN A 111 16.98 11.91 18.07
N THR A 112 17.17 10.80 17.39
CA THR A 112 18.38 10.54 16.62
C THR A 112 18.24 11.23 15.26
N PRO A 113 19.13 12.16 14.86
CA PRO A 113 19.04 12.82 13.57
C PRO A 113 19.10 11.82 12.42
N ASP A 114 18.46 12.17 11.31
CA ASP A 114 18.54 11.37 10.09
C ASP A 114 19.95 11.43 9.49
N LYS A 115 20.35 10.38 8.79
CA LYS A 115 21.54 10.45 7.96
C LYS A 115 21.33 11.48 6.86
N PRO A 116 22.37 12.24 6.44
CA PRO A 116 22.21 13.35 5.50
C PRO A 116 21.45 13.00 4.22
N TRP A 117 21.61 11.79 3.71
CA TRP A 117 20.94 11.33 2.50
C TRP A 117 19.47 10.93 2.66
N PHE A 118 18.96 10.92 3.92
CA PHE A 118 17.54 10.73 4.25
C PHE A 118 16.91 11.99 4.83
N ALA A 119 17.72 12.98 5.20
CA ALA A 119 17.21 14.24 5.70
C ALA A 119 16.40 14.93 4.60
N HIS A 120 15.17 15.33 4.94
CA HIS A 120 14.30 15.97 3.97
C HIS A 120 14.88 17.31 3.52
N PRO A 121 14.80 17.65 2.20
CA PRO A 121 15.46 18.83 1.63
C PRO A 121 14.90 20.18 2.13
N TYR A 122 13.73 20.17 2.77
CA TYR A 122 13.02 21.41 3.07
C TYR A 122 12.93 21.71 4.55
N THR A 123 13.23 22.96 4.89
CA THR A 123 12.99 23.60 6.19
C THR A 123 11.53 24.03 6.37
N SER A 124 11.16 24.50 7.53
CA SER A 124 9.80 24.72 8.05
C SER A 124 8.86 25.68 7.29
N GLU A 125 9.32 26.37 6.25
CA GLU A 125 8.51 27.36 5.50
C GLU A 125 8.12 26.84 4.12
N ARG A 126 7.29 25.79 4.06
CA ARG A 126 6.77 25.29 2.79
C ARG A 126 5.52 26.05 2.39
N GLN A 127 5.54 26.63 1.18
CA GLN A 127 4.30 27.00 0.54
C GLN A 127 3.60 25.74 0.02
N LYS A 128 2.34 25.58 0.37
CA LYS A 128 1.49 24.51 -0.15
C LYS A 128 1.45 24.63 -1.68
N PRO A 129 1.79 23.57 -2.43
CA PRO A 129 1.71 23.63 -3.89
C PRO A 129 0.26 23.82 -4.34
N GLU A 130 0.05 24.64 -5.35
CA GLU A 130 -1.28 24.84 -5.95
C GLU A 130 -1.60 23.72 -6.94
N HIS A 131 -0.58 23.20 -7.62
CA HIS A 131 -0.72 22.22 -8.68
C HIS A 131 0.45 21.24 -8.72
N ILE A 132 0.14 19.95 -8.94
CA ILE A 132 1.11 18.86 -9.00
C ILE A 132 0.88 18.00 -10.25
N LEU A 133 1.97 17.57 -10.91
CA LEU A 133 1.94 16.54 -11.95
C LEU A 133 2.16 15.16 -11.34
N VAL A 134 1.32 14.20 -11.69
CA VAL A 134 1.49 12.78 -11.40
C VAL A 134 1.61 12.00 -12.70
N ILE A 135 2.67 11.21 -12.85
CA ILE A 135 2.94 10.43 -14.05
C ILE A 135 2.58 8.97 -13.81
N GLY A 136 1.54 8.50 -14.49
CA GLY A 136 0.98 7.15 -14.40
C GLY A 136 -0.32 7.08 -13.58
N ALA A 137 -1.34 6.40 -14.14
CA ALA A 137 -2.67 6.22 -13.55
C ALA A 137 -2.92 4.75 -13.12
N GLY A 138 -1.91 4.07 -12.59
CA GLY A 138 -2.04 2.83 -11.83
C GLY A 138 -2.46 3.11 -10.39
N ILE A 139 -2.48 2.07 -9.53
CA ILE A 139 -2.88 2.21 -8.12
C ILE A 139 -2.04 3.23 -7.36
N SER A 140 -0.73 3.34 -7.64
CA SER A 140 0.15 4.32 -7.00
C SER A 140 -0.23 5.74 -7.38
N GLY A 141 -0.38 6.02 -8.69
CA GLY A 141 -0.71 7.37 -9.17
C GLY A 141 -2.11 7.79 -8.77
N ALA A 142 -3.09 6.90 -8.89
CA ALA A 142 -4.46 7.19 -8.49
C ALA A 142 -4.59 7.50 -6.99
N ALA A 143 -3.95 6.69 -6.13
CA ALA A 143 -3.95 6.94 -4.69
C ALA A 143 -3.20 8.24 -4.34
N THR A 144 -2.06 8.51 -5.00
CA THR A 144 -1.29 9.73 -4.78
C THR A 144 -2.09 10.97 -5.19
N ALA A 145 -2.71 10.95 -6.37
CA ALA A 145 -3.54 12.04 -6.85
C ALA A 145 -4.74 12.29 -5.94
N HIS A 146 -5.43 11.20 -5.54
CA HIS A 146 -6.59 11.29 -4.66
C HIS A 146 -6.25 11.93 -3.31
N ILE A 147 -5.22 11.41 -2.64
CA ILE A 147 -4.84 11.92 -1.32
C ILE A 147 -4.44 13.40 -1.39
N LEU A 148 -3.65 13.81 -2.40
CA LEU A 148 -3.30 15.21 -2.60
C LEU A 148 -4.55 16.09 -2.86
N ALA A 149 -5.49 15.59 -3.64
CA ALA A 149 -6.74 16.29 -3.94
C ALA A 149 -7.63 16.44 -2.69
N GLU A 150 -7.68 15.45 -1.79
CA GLU A 150 -8.35 15.54 -0.49
C GLU A 150 -7.76 16.66 0.40
N TYR A 151 -6.48 17.00 0.22
CA TYR A 151 -5.84 18.16 0.86
C TYR A 151 -6.02 19.48 0.07
N GLY A 152 -6.88 19.47 -0.97
CA GLY A 152 -7.20 20.65 -1.77
C GLY A 152 -6.12 21.06 -2.76
N ILE A 153 -5.27 20.11 -3.22
CA ILE A 153 -4.29 20.33 -4.28
C ILE A 153 -4.91 19.98 -5.63
N SER A 154 -4.74 20.83 -6.62
CA SER A 154 -5.06 20.50 -8.01
C SER A 154 -4.02 19.53 -8.56
N VAL A 155 -4.46 18.42 -9.15
CA VAL A 155 -3.56 17.36 -9.66
C VAL A 155 -3.86 17.08 -11.13
N THR A 156 -2.84 17.12 -11.97
CA THR A 156 -2.90 16.57 -13.33
C THR A 156 -2.23 15.21 -13.37
N VAL A 157 -2.97 14.20 -13.80
CA VAL A 157 -2.47 12.83 -13.98
C VAL A 157 -2.28 12.56 -15.47
N LEU A 158 -1.03 12.27 -15.88
CA LEU A 158 -0.70 11.87 -17.25
C LEU A 158 -0.54 10.34 -17.32
N GLU A 159 -1.33 9.70 -18.17
CA GLU A 159 -1.29 8.25 -18.38
C GLU A 159 -1.02 7.93 -19.86
N ALA A 160 -0.03 7.10 -20.08
CA ALA A 160 0.42 6.76 -21.44
C ALA A 160 -0.65 6.02 -22.28
N ARG A 161 -1.53 5.28 -21.61
CA ARG A 161 -2.64 4.54 -22.24
C ARG A 161 -3.94 4.86 -21.49
N LYS A 162 -4.65 3.83 -21.01
CA LYS A 162 -5.84 3.97 -20.16
C LYS A 162 -5.51 3.68 -18.70
N ALA A 163 -6.16 4.40 -17.81
CA ALA A 163 -6.00 4.18 -16.38
C ALA A 163 -6.26 2.73 -16.00
N ALA A 164 -5.44 2.21 -15.08
CA ALA A 164 -5.52 0.84 -14.57
C ALA A 164 -5.33 -0.29 -15.60
N GLN A 165 -4.70 -0.06 -16.75
CA GLN A 165 -4.49 -1.12 -17.75
C GLN A 165 -3.13 -1.85 -17.64
N ALA A 166 -2.18 -1.33 -16.87
CA ALA A 166 -0.90 -2.00 -16.61
C ALA A 166 -1.03 -3.04 -15.48
N ALA A 167 -0.07 -3.12 -14.57
CA ALA A 167 -0.09 -4.06 -13.43
C ALA A 167 -1.34 -3.98 -12.54
N SER A 168 -2.09 -2.91 -12.62
CA SER A 168 -3.34 -2.67 -11.88
C SER A 168 -4.61 -3.13 -12.62
N GLY A 169 -4.49 -3.82 -13.76
CA GLY A 169 -5.61 -4.17 -14.63
C GLY A 169 -6.31 -5.49 -14.31
N ASN A 170 -5.89 -6.22 -13.30
CA ASN A 170 -6.51 -7.49 -12.92
C ASN A 170 -8.01 -7.33 -12.65
N ARG A 171 -8.80 -8.34 -13.08
CA ARG A 171 -10.25 -8.35 -12.81
C ARG A 171 -10.57 -8.40 -11.32
N GLN A 172 -9.86 -9.25 -10.57
CA GLN A 172 -9.94 -9.34 -9.12
C GLN A 172 -8.54 -9.47 -8.53
N GLY A 173 -8.21 -8.60 -7.58
CA GLY A 173 -7.00 -8.66 -6.77
C GLY A 173 -7.35 -8.98 -5.32
N LEU A 174 -6.40 -9.52 -4.57
CA LEU A 174 -6.59 -9.84 -3.15
C LEU A 174 -5.95 -8.76 -2.28
N LEU A 175 -6.70 -8.25 -1.32
CA LEU A 175 -6.22 -7.32 -0.30
C LEU A 175 -6.15 -8.03 1.05
N TYR A 176 -4.97 -8.45 1.42
CA TYR A 176 -4.55 -8.99 2.70
C TYR A 176 -3.04 -8.84 2.84
N ALA A 177 -2.47 -9.15 4.00
CA ALA A 177 -1.03 -9.04 4.22
C ALA A 177 -0.36 -10.42 4.30
N LYS A 178 0.41 -10.80 3.27
CA LYS A 178 1.28 -12.00 3.34
C LYS A 178 2.59 -11.61 4.04
N ILE A 179 2.66 -11.83 5.35
CA ILE A 179 3.70 -11.35 6.24
C ILE A 179 4.64 -12.47 6.73
N SER A 180 5.79 -12.06 7.24
CA SER A 180 6.70 -12.90 8.01
C SER A 180 6.27 -12.93 9.50
N PRO A 181 6.55 -14.01 10.26
CA PRO A 181 6.39 -14.00 11.72
C PRO A 181 7.41 -13.08 12.43
N HIS A 182 8.44 -12.65 11.72
CA HIS A 182 9.48 -11.76 12.24
C HIS A 182 9.14 -10.30 12.03
N ASP A 183 9.63 -9.45 12.93
CA ASP A 183 9.55 -7.99 12.79
C ASP A 183 10.53 -7.52 11.69
N THR A 184 9.99 -7.31 10.50
CA THR A 184 10.71 -6.79 9.34
C THR A 184 10.02 -5.55 8.80
N GLU A 185 10.76 -4.70 8.08
CA GLU A 185 10.19 -3.53 7.41
C GLU A 185 9.04 -3.93 6.46
N GLN A 186 9.15 -5.09 5.83
CA GLN A 186 8.12 -5.61 4.95
C GLN A 186 6.86 -6.00 5.72
N THR A 187 6.97 -6.65 6.87
CA THR A 187 5.85 -7.01 7.74
C THR A 187 5.13 -5.76 8.25
N GLU A 188 5.90 -4.78 8.75
CA GLU A 188 5.37 -3.50 9.22
C GLU A 188 4.61 -2.76 8.12
N LEU A 189 5.21 -2.60 6.93
CA LEU A 189 4.60 -1.93 5.79
C LEU A 189 3.32 -2.63 5.32
N LEU A 190 3.33 -3.96 5.24
CA LEU A 190 2.17 -4.72 4.76
C LEU A 190 0.99 -4.65 5.71
N LEU A 191 1.22 -4.71 7.02
CA LEU A 191 0.16 -4.59 8.02
C LEU A 191 -0.43 -3.17 8.04
N ALA A 192 0.44 -2.14 8.05
CA ALA A 192 0.02 -0.75 8.03
C ALA A 192 -0.77 -0.43 6.74
N GLY A 193 -0.24 -0.86 5.60
CA GLY A 193 -0.85 -0.61 4.29
C GLY A 193 -2.13 -1.39 4.07
N TYR A 194 -2.24 -2.64 4.54
CA TYR A 194 -3.47 -3.42 4.50
C TYR A 194 -4.60 -2.68 5.22
N GLY A 195 -4.36 -2.26 6.47
CA GLY A 195 -5.36 -1.55 7.26
C GLY A 195 -5.75 -0.21 6.64
N TYR A 196 -4.76 0.55 6.16
CA TYR A 196 -5.00 1.83 5.49
C TYR A 196 -5.85 1.66 4.23
N THR A 197 -5.45 0.77 3.33
CA THR A 197 -6.16 0.53 2.06
C THR A 197 -7.57 -0.01 2.28
N LYS A 198 -7.78 -0.89 3.28
CA LYS A 198 -9.11 -1.41 3.60
C LYS A 198 -10.07 -0.30 4.03
N ARG A 199 -9.59 0.66 4.84
CA ARG A 199 -10.38 1.84 5.24
C ARG A 199 -10.66 2.77 4.07
N LEU A 200 -9.64 3.07 3.26
CA LEU A 200 -9.78 3.89 2.06
C LEU A 200 -10.78 3.27 1.06
N LEU A 201 -10.68 1.95 0.81
CA LEU A 201 -11.62 1.23 -0.06
C LEU A 201 -13.06 1.35 0.45
N GLY A 202 -13.28 1.16 1.75
CA GLY A 202 -14.61 1.31 2.37
C GLY A 202 -15.15 2.74 2.34
N HIS A 203 -14.28 3.75 2.32
CA HIS A 203 -14.66 5.15 2.17
C HIS A 203 -15.02 5.49 0.71
N ILE A 204 -14.17 5.10 -0.24
CA ILE A 204 -14.32 5.44 -1.66
C ILE A 204 -15.44 4.64 -2.35
N LEU A 205 -15.62 3.38 -1.95
CA LEU A 205 -16.61 2.46 -2.52
C LEU A 205 -17.41 1.76 -1.40
N PRO A 206 -18.19 2.50 -0.59
CA PRO A 206 -18.81 1.97 0.64
C PRO A 206 -19.82 0.85 0.36
N GLU A 207 -20.55 0.90 -0.73
CA GLU A 207 -21.60 -0.05 -1.10
C GLU A 207 -21.41 -0.51 -2.55
N SER A 208 -20.30 -1.19 -2.82
CA SER A 208 -19.97 -1.58 -4.20
C SER A 208 -19.89 -3.10 -4.35
N GLU A 209 -20.50 -3.61 -5.40
CA GLU A 209 -20.33 -5.00 -5.86
C GLU A 209 -18.93 -5.30 -6.42
N THR A 210 -18.05 -4.28 -6.51
CA THR A 210 -16.71 -4.41 -7.10
C THR A 210 -15.66 -4.89 -6.10
N TRP A 211 -16.03 -5.17 -4.88
CA TRP A 211 -15.18 -5.79 -3.87
C TRP A 211 -16.03 -6.51 -2.81
N GLY A 212 -15.45 -7.47 -2.10
CA GLY A 212 -16.16 -8.20 -1.07
C GLY A 212 -15.49 -9.51 -0.69
N GLY A 213 -16.31 -10.46 -0.29
CA GLY A 213 -15.92 -11.80 0.16
C GLY A 213 -15.90 -11.93 1.68
N ASN A 214 -15.96 -13.19 2.17
CA ASN A 214 -15.95 -13.54 3.58
C ASN A 214 -14.52 -13.76 4.08
N GLY A 215 -13.65 -12.74 3.93
CA GLY A 215 -12.25 -12.87 4.26
C GLY A 215 -11.43 -13.57 3.16
N ILE A 216 -10.18 -13.91 3.53
CA ILE A 216 -9.24 -14.65 2.68
C ILE A 216 -8.65 -15.78 3.50
N ILE A 217 -8.66 -17.00 2.95
CA ILE A 217 -7.97 -18.15 3.51
C ILE A 217 -6.63 -18.27 2.78
N HIS A 218 -5.53 -18.26 3.54
CA HIS A 218 -4.20 -18.57 3.03
C HIS A 218 -3.79 -19.95 3.48
N LEU A 219 -3.85 -20.92 2.56
CA LEU A 219 -3.61 -22.33 2.81
C LEU A 219 -2.12 -22.67 2.96
N ASN A 220 -1.83 -23.71 3.71
CA ASN A 220 -0.51 -24.34 3.79
C ASN A 220 -0.28 -25.20 2.54
N TYR A 221 0.43 -24.70 1.56
CA TYR A 221 0.76 -25.44 0.34
C TYR A 221 2.18 -26.06 0.35
N SER A 222 2.97 -25.77 1.38
CA SER A 222 4.30 -26.34 1.61
C SER A 222 4.63 -26.40 3.10
N ARG A 223 5.65 -27.17 3.48
CA ARG A 223 6.13 -27.23 4.87
C ARG A 223 6.64 -25.89 5.37
N THR A 224 7.30 -25.12 4.54
CA THR A 224 7.77 -23.76 4.87
C THR A 224 6.59 -22.83 5.17
N GLU A 225 5.55 -22.93 4.37
CA GLU A 225 4.34 -22.13 4.56
C GLU A 225 3.57 -22.55 5.82
N GLN A 226 3.48 -23.86 6.08
CA GLN A 226 2.91 -24.41 7.30
C GLN A 226 3.62 -23.88 8.55
N GLN A 227 4.95 -23.93 8.57
CA GLN A 227 5.76 -23.42 9.67
C GLN A 227 5.51 -21.93 9.88
N ARG A 228 5.55 -21.13 8.82
CA ARG A 228 5.30 -19.69 8.88
C ARG A 228 3.91 -19.37 9.41
N ASN A 229 2.89 -20.03 8.89
CA ASN A 229 1.50 -19.81 9.31
C ASN A 229 1.24 -20.27 10.75
N HIS A 230 1.93 -21.33 11.18
CA HIS A 230 1.89 -21.78 12.58
C HIS A 230 2.46 -20.71 13.51
N GLU A 231 3.65 -20.18 13.23
CA GLU A 231 4.30 -19.14 14.03
C GLU A 231 3.45 -17.85 14.09
N LEU A 232 2.87 -17.44 12.97
CA LEU A 232 1.92 -16.32 12.93
C LEU A 232 0.67 -16.58 13.77
N GLY A 233 0.12 -17.79 13.73
CA GLY A 233 -1.05 -18.17 14.51
C GLY A 233 -0.83 -18.18 16.03
N LEU A 234 0.43 -18.18 16.49
CA LEU A 234 0.79 -18.03 17.90
C LEU A 234 0.76 -16.56 18.37
N GLN A 235 0.79 -15.59 17.44
CA GLN A 235 0.77 -14.14 17.74
C GLN A 235 -0.65 -13.66 18.07
N LYS A 236 -1.11 -13.95 19.28
CA LYS A 236 -2.51 -13.73 19.72
C LYS A 236 -2.99 -12.28 19.67
N HIS A 237 -2.10 -11.30 19.76
CA HIS A 237 -2.44 -9.87 19.70
C HIS A 237 -3.00 -9.43 18.33
N HIS A 238 -2.77 -10.23 17.27
CA HIS A 238 -3.33 -9.97 15.94
C HIS A 238 -4.51 -10.89 15.56
N ASN A 239 -5.10 -11.64 16.50
CA ASN A 239 -6.21 -12.56 16.20
C ASN A 239 -7.44 -11.91 15.54
N HIS A 240 -7.61 -10.60 15.68
CA HIS A 240 -8.64 -9.81 15.00
C HIS A 240 -8.31 -9.54 13.52
N LEU A 241 -7.05 -9.65 13.10
CA LEU A 241 -6.63 -9.51 11.71
C LEU A 241 -6.57 -10.87 11.02
N TYR A 242 -5.85 -11.81 11.64
CA TYR A 242 -5.64 -13.15 11.12
C TYR A 242 -5.54 -14.15 12.27
N ARG A 243 -5.98 -15.38 12.01
CA ARG A 243 -5.86 -16.50 12.96
C ARG A 243 -5.64 -17.81 12.23
N SER A 244 -5.03 -18.77 12.91
CA SER A 244 -5.00 -20.16 12.46
C SER A 244 -6.40 -20.74 12.40
N ILE A 245 -6.65 -21.59 11.40
CA ILE A 245 -7.91 -22.31 11.23
C ILE A 245 -7.66 -23.80 10.96
N THR A 246 -8.61 -24.63 11.36
CA THR A 246 -8.66 -26.04 11.01
C THR A 246 -9.29 -26.25 9.63
N SER A 247 -9.12 -27.44 9.02
CA SER A 247 -9.73 -27.76 7.73
C SER A 247 -11.27 -27.64 7.80
N ALA A 248 -11.91 -28.11 8.86
CA ALA A 248 -13.36 -27.99 9.03
C ALA A 248 -13.84 -26.52 9.12
N GLU A 249 -13.07 -25.64 9.79
CA GLU A 249 -13.37 -24.20 9.81
C GLU A 249 -13.18 -23.59 8.43
N ALA A 250 -12.10 -23.97 7.71
CA ALA A 250 -11.80 -23.48 6.37
C ALA A 250 -12.92 -23.82 5.38
N GLU A 251 -13.39 -25.06 5.38
CA GLU A 251 -14.54 -25.50 4.56
C GLU A 251 -15.81 -24.71 4.87
N LYS A 252 -16.11 -24.53 6.16
CA LYS A 252 -17.28 -23.74 6.58
C LYS A 252 -17.19 -22.29 6.12
N ILE A 253 -16.01 -21.68 6.18
CA ILE A 253 -15.77 -20.29 5.72
C ILE A 253 -15.83 -20.21 4.20
N ALA A 254 -15.13 -21.13 3.51
CA ALA A 254 -15.08 -21.16 2.05
C ALA A 254 -16.43 -21.51 1.41
N GLY A 255 -17.25 -22.34 2.07
CA GLY A 255 -18.52 -22.84 1.55
C GLY A 255 -18.38 -24.04 0.63
N ILE A 256 -17.18 -24.54 0.45
CA ILE A 256 -16.84 -25.75 -0.33
C ILE A 256 -15.83 -26.60 0.44
N PRO A 257 -15.75 -27.91 0.22
CA PRO A 257 -14.65 -28.75 0.70
C PRO A 257 -13.31 -28.23 0.20
N LEU A 258 -12.28 -28.29 1.04
CA LEU A 258 -10.92 -27.86 0.69
C LEU A 258 -9.92 -29.00 0.97
N SER A 259 -9.07 -29.29 0.00
CA SER A 259 -8.02 -30.30 0.09
C SER A 259 -6.70 -29.65 0.54
N VAL A 260 -6.30 -29.88 1.78
CA VAL A 260 -5.06 -29.26 2.30
C VAL A 260 -4.05 -30.34 2.68
N PRO A 261 -2.92 -30.44 1.96
CA PRO A 261 -1.91 -31.48 2.23
C PRO A 261 -1.16 -31.28 3.56
N TYR A 262 -1.18 -30.07 4.11
CA TYR A 262 -0.47 -29.69 5.35
C TYR A 262 -1.45 -29.10 6.37
N ASP A 263 -2.34 -29.93 6.90
CA ASP A 263 -3.48 -29.50 7.72
C ASP A 263 -3.27 -29.58 9.24
N HIS A 264 -2.11 -30.03 9.72
CA HIS A 264 -1.82 -30.18 11.14
C HIS A 264 -0.64 -29.29 11.58
N PRO A 265 -0.72 -28.52 12.68
CA PRO A 265 -1.87 -28.34 13.60
C PRO A 265 -2.98 -27.41 13.07
N SER A 266 -2.79 -26.79 11.90
CA SER A 266 -3.79 -25.95 11.22
C SER A 266 -3.63 -26.07 9.72
N CYS A 267 -4.67 -25.80 8.96
CA CYS A 267 -4.61 -25.84 7.49
C CYS A 267 -4.13 -24.53 6.86
N GLY A 268 -4.05 -23.45 7.62
CA GLY A 268 -3.63 -22.14 7.13
C GLY A 268 -4.05 -21.00 8.05
N LEU A 269 -4.01 -19.78 7.51
CA LEU A 269 -4.44 -18.55 8.15
C LEU A 269 -5.71 -18.01 7.52
N TYR A 270 -6.63 -17.55 8.34
CA TYR A 270 -7.83 -16.83 7.92
C TYR A 270 -7.70 -15.34 8.23
N TRP A 271 -7.71 -14.51 7.18
CA TRP A 271 -7.74 -13.06 7.22
C TRP A 271 -9.20 -12.60 7.16
N GLN A 272 -9.84 -12.45 8.31
CA GLN A 272 -11.30 -12.26 8.39
C GLN A 272 -11.81 -10.97 7.73
N HIS A 273 -11.00 -9.93 7.64
CA HIS A 273 -11.33 -8.67 6.97
C HIS A 273 -10.64 -8.53 5.60
N GLY A 274 -9.94 -9.58 5.13
CA GLY A 274 -9.40 -9.66 3.79
C GLY A 274 -10.52 -9.63 2.75
N VAL A 275 -10.26 -9.03 1.59
CA VAL A 275 -11.25 -8.90 0.52
C VAL A 275 -10.62 -9.15 -0.85
N TRP A 276 -11.43 -9.65 -1.78
CA TRP A 276 -11.13 -9.45 -3.18
C TRP A 276 -11.69 -8.09 -3.64
N LEU A 277 -11.06 -7.45 -4.60
CA LEU A 277 -11.55 -6.22 -5.21
C LEU A 277 -11.19 -6.16 -6.70
N ASN A 278 -11.95 -5.36 -7.45
CA ASN A 278 -11.62 -5.00 -8.83
C ASN A 278 -10.73 -3.74 -8.82
N PRO A 279 -9.40 -3.86 -9.04
CA PRO A 279 -8.51 -2.71 -8.99
C PRO A 279 -8.87 -1.60 -9.98
N PRO A 280 -9.30 -1.88 -11.25
CA PRO A 280 -9.73 -0.83 -12.16
C PRO A 280 -10.91 0.01 -11.64
N ALA A 281 -11.88 -0.62 -10.95
CA ALA A 281 -13.00 0.13 -10.36
C ALA A 281 -12.53 1.03 -9.21
N PHE A 282 -11.66 0.52 -8.33
CA PHE A 282 -11.10 1.30 -7.23
C PHE A 282 -10.27 2.48 -7.74
N ILE A 283 -9.41 2.26 -8.74
CA ILE A 283 -8.59 3.31 -9.35
C ILE A 283 -9.44 4.39 -9.99
N ARG A 284 -10.46 4.01 -10.77
CA ARG A 284 -11.39 5.00 -11.37
C ARG A 284 -12.11 5.83 -10.31
N ALA A 285 -12.53 5.20 -9.22
CA ALA A 285 -13.17 5.91 -8.11
C ALA A 285 -12.21 6.90 -7.42
N LEU A 286 -10.94 6.52 -7.20
CA LEU A 286 -9.91 7.42 -6.68
C LEU A 286 -9.67 8.62 -7.61
N LEU A 287 -9.65 8.40 -8.93
CA LEU A 287 -9.41 9.43 -9.93
C LEU A 287 -10.64 10.33 -10.22
N SER A 288 -11.80 10.02 -9.65
CA SER A 288 -13.03 10.80 -9.89
C SER A 288 -13.13 12.08 -9.05
N HIS A 289 -12.13 12.39 -8.22
CA HIS A 289 -12.13 13.60 -7.40
C HIS A 289 -12.12 14.88 -8.26
N PRO A 290 -12.92 15.93 -7.93
CA PRO A 290 -13.05 17.15 -8.76
C PRO A 290 -11.75 17.91 -9.03
N LEU A 291 -10.76 17.80 -8.15
CA LEU A 291 -9.44 18.44 -8.31
C LEU A 291 -8.44 17.60 -9.12
N ILE A 292 -8.87 16.47 -9.71
CA ILE A 292 -8.00 15.61 -10.51
C ILE A 292 -8.37 15.75 -12.00
N GLY A 293 -7.42 16.23 -12.81
CA GLY A 293 -7.47 16.20 -14.25
C GLY A 293 -6.73 14.96 -14.79
N LEU A 294 -7.47 13.96 -15.27
CA LEU A 294 -6.89 12.74 -15.89
C LEU A 294 -6.74 12.93 -17.40
N HIS A 295 -5.53 12.75 -17.91
CA HIS A 295 -5.19 12.74 -19.33
C HIS A 295 -4.71 11.35 -19.73
N GLU A 296 -5.60 10.56 -20.30
CA GLU A 296 -5.30 9.25 -20.89
C GLU A 296 -4.71 9.39 -22.30
N ASP A 297 -4.10 8.31 -22.82
CA ASP A 297 -3.43 8.29 -24.13
C ASP A 297 -2.44 9.45 -24.31
N THR A 298 -1.78 9.83 -23.21
CA THR A 298 -0.90 10.98 -23.11
C THR A 298 0.48 10.53 -22.59
N PRO A 299 1.25 9.80 -23.42
CA PRO A 299 2.57 9.32 -23.01
C PRO A 299 3.53 10.48 -22.82
N LEU A 300 4.30 10.45 -21.74
CA LEU A 300 5.41 11.38 -21.53
C LEU A 300 6.52 11.10 -22.57
N THR A 301 6.91 12.11 -23.33
CA THR A 301 7.97 12.01 -24.34
C THR A 301 9.27 12.66 -23.87
N ASP A 302 9.17 13.69 -23.04
CA ASP A 302 10.31 14.38 -22.46
C ASP A 302 9.92 15.05 -21.15
N ILE A 303 10.92 15.30 -20.29
CA ILE A 303 10.76 16.00 -19.02
C ILE A 303 11.98 16.88 -18.73
N SER A 304 11.75 18.12 -18.39
CA SER A 304 12.80 19.08 -18.03
C SER A 304 12.36 19.94 -16.84
N HIS A 305 13.33 20.63 -16.22
CA HIS A 305 13.09 21.62 -15.16
C HIS A 305 13.69 22.95 -15.57
N ASP A 306 12.89 24.02 -15.63
CA ASP A 306 13.32 25.34 -16.11
C ASP A 306 13.95 26.25 -15.04
N GLY A 307 14.10 25.73 -13.82
CA GLY A 307 14.54 26.46 -12.62
C GLY A 307 13.40 26.71 -11.63
N GLU A 308 12.15 26.76 -12.08
CA GLU A 308 10.96 26.97 -11.24
C GLU A 308 9.97 25.81 -11.32
N LYS A 309 9.77 25.25 -12.51
CA LYS A 309 8.74 24.25 -12.79
C LYS A 309 9.29 23.06 -13.57
N TRP A 310 8.67 21.93 -13.35
CA TRP A 310 8.78 20.77 -14.21
C TRP A 310 7.92 20.96 -15.44
N ILE A 311 8.46 20.65 -16.61
CA ILE A 311 7.82 20.72 -17.91
C ILE A 311 7.76 19.33 -18.51
N ALA A 312 6.56 18.77 -18.61
CA ALA A 312 6.28 17.47 -19.19
C ALA A 312 5.78 17.63 -20.63
N SER A 313 6.56 17.17 -21.60
CA SER A 313 6.20 17.17 -23.02
C SER A 313 5.49 15.87 -23.38
N THR A 314 4.43 15.99 -24.16
CA THR A 314 3.61 14.86 -24.64
C THR A 314 3.16 15.13 -26.08
N PRO A 315 2.72 14.12 -26.85
CA PRO A 315 2.13 14.35 -28.17
C PRO A 315 0.89 15.24 -28.15
N ASN A 316 0.21 15.34 -27.00
CA ASN A 316 -1.02 16.09 -26.82
C ASN A 316 -0.80 17.52 -26.29
N GLY A 317 0.46 17.95 -26.15
CA GLY A 317 0.83 19.25 -25.60
C GLY A 317 1.77 19.17 -24.41
N THR A 318 2.02 20.31 -23.80
CA THR A 318 2.95 20.47 -22.68
C THR A 318 2.19 20.77 -21.40
N PHE A 319 2.58 20.10 -20.31
CA PHE A 319 2.06 20.30 -18.97
C PHE A 319 3.17 20.79 -18.05
N SER A 320 2.84 21.67 -17.11
CA SER A 320 3.84 22.17 -16.16
C SER A 320 3.30 22.27 -14.75
N ALA A 321 4.15 22.01 -13.77
CA ALA A 321 3.86 22.18 -12.34
C ALA A 321 5.14 22.37 -11.54
N THR A 322 5.02 22.94 -10.34
CA THR A 322 6.15 23.08 -9.42
C THR A 322 6.64 21.77 -8.83
N HIS A 323 5.76 20.76 -8.80
CA HIS A 323 6.04 19.43 -8.23
C HIS A 323 5.70 18.34 -9.24
N ILE A 324 6.50 17.28 -9.24
CA ILE A 324 6.25 16.08 -10.05
C ILE A 324 6.38 14.81 -9.22
N ILE A 325 5.49 13.83 -9.46
CA ILE A 325 5.51 12.54 -8.78
C ILE A 325 5.46 11.42 -9.82
N TYR A 326 6.49 10.59 -9.83
CA TYR A 326 6.58 9.46 -10.74
C TYR A 326 5.94 8.21 -10.13
N CYS A 327 4.85 7.75 -10.74
CA CYS A 327 4.10 6.53 -10.37
C CYS A 327 4.06 5.52 -11.54
N THR A 328 5.15 5.42 -12.28
CA THR A 328 5.24 4.81 -13.61
C THR A 328 5.43 3.30 -13.61
N GLY A 329 5.54 2.67 -12.43
CA GLY A 329 5.63 1.20 -12.31
C GLY A 329 6.75 0.62 -13.17
N ALA A 330 6.45 -0.38 -13.98
CA ALA A 330 7.43 -1.05 -14.83
C ALA A 330 8.04 -0.16 -15.93
N HIS A 331 7.41 0.97 -16.24
CA HIS A 331 7.93 1.94 -17.22
C HIS A 331 8.93 2.94 -16.62
N SER A 332 9.16 2.91 -15.30
CA SER A 332 10.13 3.80 -14.63
C SER A 332 11.55 3.71 -15.23
N SER A 333 11.97 2.53 -15.65
CA SER A 333 13.30 2.30 -16.24
C SER A 333 13.47 2.89 -17.65
N TYR A 334 12.39 3.31 -18.29
CA TYR A 334 12.41 3.81 -19.68
C TYR A 334 12.17 5.31 -19.80
N LEU A 335 12.07 6.02 -18.67
CA LEU A 335 11.86 7.46 -18.71
C LEU A 335 13.21 8.15 -18.93
N PRO A 336 13.41 8.83 -20.07
CA PRO A 336 14.63 9.57 -20.35
C PRO A 336 14.79 10.70 -19.32
N GLU A 337 16.05 11.06 -19.03
CA GLU A 337 16.46 12.21 -18.20
C GLU A 337 15.90 12.22 -16.76
N THR A 338 15.20 11.15 -16.36
CA THR A 338 14.83 10.97 -14.95
C THR A 338 15.87 10.07 -14.28
N ASN A 339 16.23 10.36 -13.05
CA ASN A 339 17.10 9.47 -12.27
C ASN A 339 16.48 8.07 -12.00
N LEU A 340 15.25 7.83 -12.47
CA LEU A 340 14.54 6.56 -12.30
C LEU A 340 15.15 5.41 -13.11
N SER A 341 15.71 5.69 -14.29
CA SER A 341 16.39 4.69 -15.13
C SER A 341 17.63 4.10 -14.44
N SER A 342 18.26 4.87 -13.57
CA SER A 342 19.43 4.44 -12.79
C SER A 342 19.08 3.68 -11.52
N LEU A 343 17.81 3.61 -11.12
CA LEU A 343 17.37 2.82 -9.98
C LEU A 343 17.34 1.34 -10.33
N PRO A 344 17.72 0.43 -9.42
CA PRO A 344 17.81 -1.01 -9.69
C PRO A 344 16.42 -1.66 -9.70
N LEU A 345 15.55 -1.23 -10.60
CA LEU A 345 14.20 -1.75 -10.75
C LEU A 345 14.18 -3.07 -11.51
N ARG A 346 13.27 -3.96 -11.12
CA ARG A 346 13.07 -5.27 -11.74
C ARG A 346 11.67 -5.36 -12.33
N GLN A 347 11.59 -5.86 -13.54
CA GLN A 347 10.32 -6.16 -14.18
C GLN A 347 9.94 -7.60 -13.91
N ILE A 348 8.70 -7.82 -13.48
CA ILE A 348 8.16 -9.15 -13.21
C ILE A 348 6.85 -9.27 -13.95
N ARG A 349 6.84 -10.12 -14.95
CA ARG A 349 5.63 -10.44 -15.68
C ARG A 349 4.70 -11.28 -14.82
N GLY A 350 3.41 -11.01 -14.90
CA GLY A 350 2.36 -11.82 -14.30
C GLY A 350 1.13 -11.87 -15.16
N GLN A 351 0.54 -13.05 -15.24
CA GLN A 351 -0.72 -13.31 -15.94
C GLN A 351 -1.70 -13.97 -15.01
N THR A 352 -2.95 -13.52 -15.04
CA THR A 352 -4.09 -14.16 -14.38
C THR A 352 -4.99 -14.83 -15.42
N GLY A 353 -5.69 -15.88 -15.01
CA GLY A 353 -6.71 -16.55 -15.81
C GLY A 353 -8.13 -16.15 -15.40
N LEU A 354 -9.08 -16.32 -16.29
CA LEU A 354 -10.51 -16.19 -16.04
C LEU A 354 -11.21 -17.47 -16.46
N THR A 355 -12.23 -17.87 -15.71
CA THR A 355 -13.07 -19.03 -16.07
C THR A 355 -14.51 -18.79 -15.60
N PRO A 356 -15.53 -19.21 -16.38
CA PRO A 356 -16.91 -19.17 -15.94
C PRO A 356 -17.11 -19.99 -14.66
N SER A 357 -18.01 -19.52 -13.81
CA SER A 357 -18.44 -20.27 -12.63
C SER A 357 -19.24 -21.52 -13.01
N THR A 358 -19.24 -22.48 -12.09
CA THR A 358 -20.08 -23.69 -12.13
C THR A 358 -20.97 -23.72 -10.89
N PRO A 359 -22.05 -24.52 -10.86
CA PRO A 359 -22.90 -24.64 -9.66
C PRO A 359 -22.12 -25.01 -8.37
N PHE A 360 -21.03 -25.76 -8.51
CA PHE A 360 -20.15 -26.08 -7.40
C PHE A 360 -19.30 -24.88 -7.00
N SER A 361 -18.62 -24.23 -7.95
CA SER A 361 -17.69 -23.12 -7.66
C SER A 361 -18.40 -21.83 -7.22
N GLU A 362 -19.67 -21.64 -7.53
CA GLU A 362 -20.48 -20.50 -7.05
C GLU A 362 -20.71 -20.55 -5.53
N GLN A 363 -20.52 -21.71 -4.90
CA GLN A 363 -20.58 -21.83 -3.44
C GLN A 363 -19.36 -21.25 -2.74
N LEU A 364 -18.28 -20.93 -3.48
CA LEU A 364 -17.08 -20.33 -2.91
C LEU A 364 -17.37 -18.91 -2.40
N ARG A 365 -17.28 -18.71 -1.08
CA ARG A 365 -17.66 -17.47 -0.38
C ARG A 365 -16.49 -16.53 -0.08
N CYS A 366 -15.27 -17.07 -0.02
CA CYS A 366 -14.06 -16.29 0.26
C CYS A 366 -12.98 -16.59 -0.78
N ALA A 367 -11.98 -15.71 -0.90
CA ALA A 367 -10.82 -16.02 -1.73
C ALA A 367 -9.93 -17.04 -1.01
N VAL A 368 -9.40 -17.98 -1.79
CA VAL A 368 -8.43 -18.98 -1.34
C VAL A 368 -7.09 -18.67 -2.00
N SER A 369 -6.04 -18.61 -1.21
CA SER A 369 -4.69 -18.26 -1.63
C SER A 369 -3.68 -19.28 -1.09
N GLY A 370 -2.59 -19.48 -1.80
CA GLY A 370 -1.49 -20.38 -1.45
C GLY A 370 -0.37 -20.25 -2.45
N GLU A 371 -0.04 -21.31 -3.17
CA GLU A 371 0.84 -21.30 -4.34
C GLU A 371 0.23 -20.49 -5.50
N SER A 372 -1.09 -20.64 -5.67
CA SER A 372 -1.94 -19.87 -6.56
C SER A 372 -3.00 -19.13 -5.74
N TYR A 373 -3.97 -18.51 -6.37
CA TYR A 373 -5.18 -18.01 -5.72
C TYR A 373 -6.40 -18.15 -6.63
N ILE A 374 -7.57 -18.15 -6.02
CA ILE A 374 -8.84 -18.00 -6.71
C ILE A 374 -9.77 -17.10 -5.89
N SER A 375 -10.46 -16.21 -6.57
CA SER A 375 -11.49 -15.33 -5.97
C SER A 375 -12.88 -15.95 -6.12
N PRO A 376 -13.86 -15.61 -5.25
CA PRO A 376 -15.27 -15.89 -5.50
C PRO A 376 -15.73 -15.39 -6.86
N SER A 377 -16.74 -16.03 -7.43
CA SER A 377 -17.32 -15.60 -8.70
C SER A 377 -17.83 -14.16 -8.62
N TRP A 378 -17.44 -13.35 -9.58
CA TRP A 378 -17.97 -12.00 -9.77
C TRP A 378 -18.49 -11.86 -11.19
N ARG A 379 -19.80 -11.59 -11.31
CA ARG A 379 -20.48 -11.53 -12.61
C ARG A 379 -20.23 -12.79 -13.46
N GLY A 380 -20.39 -13.97 -12.83
CA GLY A 380 -20.29 -15.27 -13.48
C GLY A 380 -18.87 -15.73 -13.84
N LEU A 381 -17.82 -15.04 -13.40
CA LEU A 381 -16.43 -15.39 -13.69
C LEU A 381 -15.59 -15.44 -12.41
N HIS A 382 -14.76 -16.46 -12.27
CA HIS A 382 -13.65 -16.51 -11.33
C HIS A 382 -12.39 -15.94 -11.96
N CYS A 383 -11.58 -15.26 -11.12
CA CYS A 383 -10.20 -14.88 -11.45
C CYS A 383 -9.24 -15.73 -10.60
N TYR A 384 -8.21 -16.28 -11.24
CA TYR A 384 -7.21 -17.13 -10.60
C TYR A 384 -5.81 -16.85 -11.12
N GLY A 385 -4.78 -17.31 -10.43
CA GLY A 385 -3.38 -17.17 -10.81
C GLY A 385 -2.48 -16.82 -9.62
N ALA A 386 -1.33 -16.22 -9.87
CA ALA A 386 -0.87 -15.69 -11.14
C ALA A 386 0.53 -16.21 -11.44
N SER A 387 0.92 -16.19 -12.72
CA SER A 387 2.30 -16.43 -13.09
C SER A 387 3.24 -15.38 -12.47
N PHE A 388 4.52 -15.76 -12.32
CA PHE A 388 5.57 -14.90 -11.80
C PHE A 388 6.85 -15.15 -12.58
N ILE A 389 7.11 -14.35 -13.64
CA ILE A 389 8.24 -14.53 -14.54
C ILE A 389 9.14 -13.29 -14.50
N PRO A 390 10.30 -13.38 -13.82
CA PRO A 390 11.28 -12.30 -13.80
C PRO A 390 11.87 -12.02 -15.18
N ASN A 391 12.21 -10.76 -15.44
CA ASN A 391 12.96 -10.31 -16.62
C ASN A 391 12.32 -10.70 -17.97
N SER A 392 11.00 -10.84 -18.03
CA SER A 392 10.29 -11.04 -19.29
C SER A 392 10.00 -9.70 -19.96
N SER A 393 10.06 -9.66 -21.29
CA SER A 393 9.65 -8.51 -22.11
C SER A 393 8.28 -8.69 -22.77
N HIS A 394 7.69 -9.89 -22.67
CA HIS A 394 6.41 -10.20 -23.31
C HIS A 394 5.25 -9.55 -22.53
N THR A 395 4.36 -8.83 -23.21
CA THR A 395 3.24 -8.11 -22.60
C THR A 395 1.86 -8.69 -22.93
N GLY A 396 1.74 -9.53 -23.98
CA GLY A 396 0.50 -10.15 -24.38
C GLY A 396 0.11 -11.38 -23.53
N TRP A 397 -1.07 -11.90 -23.72
CA TRP A 397 -1.52 -13.15 -23.11
C TRP A 397 -0.74 -14.34 -23.64
N ASN A 398 -0.47 -15.35 -22.79
CA ASN A 398 0.37 -16.51 -23.12
C ASN A 398 -0.31 -17.81 -22.66
N GLU A 399 -0.45 -18.78 -23.58
CA GLU A 399 -1.11 -20.07 -23.32
C GLU A 399 -0.33 -20.95 -22.33
N ALA A 400 1.00 -20.95 -22.38
CA ALA A 400 1.80 -21.76 -21.47
C ALA A 400 1.68 -21.26 -20.02
N GLU A 401 1.59 -19.95 -19.83
CA GLU A 401 1.33 -19.37 -18.51
C GLU A 401 -0.09 -19.68 -18.03
N GLU A 402 -1.07 -19.69 -18.93
CA GLU A 402 -2.43 -20.09 -18.59
C GLU A 402 -2.50 -21.56 -18.17
N ALA A 403 -1.82 -22.45 -18.88
CA ALA A 403 -1.71 -23.87 -18.50
C ALA A 403 -1.03 -24.04 -17.13
N SER A 404 0.03 -23.27 -16.86
CA SER A 404 0.72 -23.25 -15.56
C SER A 404 -0.19 -22.76 -14.45
N ASN A 405 -0.97 -21.70 -14.68
CA ASN A 405 -1.94 -21.16 -13.70
C ASN A 405 -3.03 -22.17 -13.37
N ARG A 406 -3.56 -22.91 -14.37
CA ARG A 406 -4.53 -23.98 -14.17
C ARG A 406 -3.95 -25.13 -13.36
N GLN A 407 -2.71 -25.52 -13.65
CA GLN A 407 -2.01 -26.55 -12.90
C GLN A 407 -1.77 -26.11 -11.46
N ALA A 408 -1.33 -24.88 -11.23
CA ALA A 408 -1.13 -24.34 -9.89
C ALA A 408 -2.45 -24.27 -9.07
N LEU A 409 -3.56 -23.96 -9.72
CA LEU A 409 -4.88 -24.03 -9.08
C LEU A 409 -5.30 -25.47 -8.77
N ALA A 410 -5.00 -26.41 -9.67
CA ALA A 410 -5.27 -27.84 -9.43
C ALA A 410 -4.45 -28.42 -8.27
N HIS A 411 -3.22 -27.94 -8.08
CA HIS A 411 -2.42 -28.28 -6.90
C HIS A 411 -2.96 -27.65 -5.62
N LEU A 412 -3.46 -26.41 -5.69
CA LEU A 412 -4.02 -25.69 -4.55
C LEU A 412 -5.37 -26.29 -4.11
N GLU A 413 -6.27 -26.54 -5.06
CA GLU A 413 -7.61 -27.06 -4.81
C GLU A 413 -8.11 -27.92 -5.99
N PRO A 414 -7.83 -29.25 -5.95
CA PRO A 414 -8.12 -30.16 -7.05
C PRO A 414 -9.60 -30.21 -7.44
N SER A 415 -10.51 -30.30 -6.48
CA SER A 415 -11.96 -30.45 -6.74
C SER A 415 -12.53 -29.21 -7.43
N LEU A 416 -12.07 -28.04 -7.03
CA LEU A 416 -12.48 -26.78 -7.66
C LEU A 416 -11.95 -26.66 -9.09
N ALA A 417 -10.67 -27.00 -9.28
CA ALA A 417 -10.03 -27.00 -10.61
C ALA A 417 -10.72 -28.00 -11.56
N GLU A 418 -11.02 -29.21 -11.11
CA GLU A 418 -11.75 -30.22 -11.86
C GLU A 418 -13.11 -29.69 -12.31
N SER A 419 -13.91 -29.17 -11.38
CA SER A 419 -15.23 -28.57 -11.68
C SER A 419 -15.13 -27.46 -12.73
N LEU A 420 -14.18 -26.55 -12.58
CA LEU A 420 -14.03 -25.38 -13.46
C LEU A 420 -13.51 -25.75 -14.86
N PHE A 421 -12.48 -26.59 -14.95
CA PHE A 421 -11.74 -26.79 -16.19
C PHE A 421 -12.27 -27.93 -17.03
N THR A 422 -12.95 -28.93 -16.45
CA THR A 422 -13.69 -29.96 -17.18
C THR A 422 -14.92 -29.35 -17.89
N THR A 423 -15.62 -28.45 -17.22
CA THR A 423 -16.78 -27.75 -17.79
C THR A 423 -16.38 -26.67 -18.82
N ASN A 424 -15.21 -26.03 -18.62
CA ASN A 424 -14.72 -24.94 -19.45
C ASN A 424 -13.30 -25.23 -20.00
N PRO A 425 -13.17 -26.16 -20.97
CA PRO A 425 -11.85 -26.61 -21.43
C PRO A 425 -11.10 -25.58 -22.28
N ASN A 426 -11.83 -24.61 -22.91
CA ASN A 426 -11.22 -23.63 -23.78
C ASN A 426 -10.79 -22.35 -23.05
N PRO A 427 -9.49 -22.18 -22.70
CA PRO A 427 -8.99 -21.01 -22.00
C PRO A 427 -8.97 -19.74 -22.86
N GLN A 428 -8.92 -19.85 -24.18
CA GLN A 428 -8.81 -18.70 -25.08
C GLN A 428 -10.07 -17.84 -25.10
N LYS A 429 -11.23 -18.43 -24.76
CA LYS A 429 -12.50 -17.72 -24.73
C LYS A 429 -12.58 -16.67 -23.60
N TYR A 430 -11.87 -16.91 -22.51
CA TYR A 430 -11.88 -16.06 -21.32
C TYR A 430 -10.46 -15.71 -20.91
N GLN A 431 -9.81 -14.86 -21.71
CA GLN A 431 -8.46 -14.40 -21.40
C GLN A 431 -8.49 -13.51 -20.17
N GLY A 432 -7.56 -13.77 -19.25
CA GLY A 432 -7.32 -12.93 -18.10
C GLY A 432 -6.47 -11.71 -18.44
N HIS A 433 -5.78 -11.19 -17.45
CA HIS A 433 -4.94 -10.01 -17.59
C HIS A 433 -3.45 -10.38 -17.48
N ALA A 434 -2.65 -9.85 -18.40
CA ALA A 434 -1.20 -10.01 -18.39
C ALA A 434 -0.52 -8.65 -18.35
N ALA A 435 0.43 -8.45 -17.43
CA ALA A 435 1.12 -7.18 -17.28
C ALA A 435 2.49 -7.33 -16.60
N MET A 436 3.31 -6.28 -16.73
CA MET A 436 4.58 -6.15 -16.06
C MET A 436 4.40 -5.43 -14.72
N ARG A 437 4.82 -6.08 -13.63
CA ARG A 437 4.95 -5.47 -12.30
C ARG A 437 6.35 -4.89 -12.15
N CYS A 438 6.49 -3.87 -11.32
CA CYS A 438 7.77 -3.29 -10.93
C CYS A 438 8.10 -3.70 -9.50
N ASP A 439 9.30 -4.18 -9.28
CA ASP A 439 9.83 -4.56 -7.97
C ASP A 439 11.24 -4.01 -7.78
N SER A 440 11.70 -3.95 -6.56
CA SER A 440 13.07 -3.61 -6.18
C SER A 440 13.85 -4.85 -5.74
N PRO A 441 15.18 -4.82 -5.68
CA PRO A 441 15.99 -5.97 -5.25
C PRO A 441 15.72 -6.46 -3.82
N ASP A 442 15.27 -5.57 -2.94
CA ASP A 442 14.93 -5.87 -1.54
C ASP A 442 13.42 -6.05 -1.31
N HIS A 443 12.63 -6.07 -2.39
CA HIS A 443 11.17 -6.23 -2.36
C HIS A 443 10.43 -5.18 -1.55
N LEU A 444 11.04 -4.02 -1.31
CA LEU A 444 10.43 -2.86 -0.69
C LEU A 444 10.14 -1.79 -1.74
N PRO A 445 9.00 -1.12 -1.71
CA PRO A 445 8.70 0.00 -2.61
C PRO A 445 9.79 1.09 -2.57
N ILE A 446 9.83 1.89 -3.61
CA ILE A 446 10.68 3.08 -3.71
C ILE A 446 9.77 4.29 -3.62
N VAL A 447 9.91 5.07 -2.52
CA VAL A 447 8.94 6.10 -2.12
C VAL A 447 9.66 7.29 -1.49
N GLY A 448 9.28 8.51 -1.88
CA GLY A 448 9.78 9.76 -1.31
C GLY A 448 10.50 10.65 -2.31
N ALA A 449 11.22 11.64 -1.80
CA ALA A 449 11.94 12.63 -2.61
C ALA A 449 13.12 12.01 -3.39
N LEU A 450 13.29 12.42 -4.62
CA LEU A 450 14.37 11.93 -5.51
C LEU A 450 15.65 12.74 -5.33
N GLY A 451 16.76 12.07 -5.01
CA GLY A 451 18.09 12.66 -5.06
C GLY A 451 18.59 12.82 -6.50
N ASP A 452 19.41 13.84 -6.73
CA ASP A 452 20.23 13.94 -7.94
C ASP A 452 21.35 12.90 -7.86
N ILE A 453 21.25 11.82 -8.62
CA ILE A 453 22.17 10.67 -8.53
C ILE A 453 23.60 11.09 -8.85
N ALA A 454 23.82 11.92 -9.86
CA ALA A 454 25.15 12.34 -10.25
C ALA A 454 25.81 13.20 -9.16
N ALA A 455 25.07 14.16 -8.61
CA ALA A 455 25.55 14.97 -7.49
C ALA A 455 25.73 14.15 -6.20
N MET A 456 24.86 13.15 -5.93
CA MET A 456 25.01 12.23 -4.79
C MET A 456 26.28 11.37 -4.91
N GLN A 457 26.59 10.86 -6.12
CA GLN A 457 27.81 10.09 -6.35
C GLN A 457 29.07 10.90 -6.04
N GLN A 458 29.07 12.19 -6.34
CA GLN A 458 30.17 13.10 -6.01
C GLN A 458 30.21 13.40 -4.50
N THR A 459 29.08 13.82 -3.92
CA THR A 459 28.95 14.21 -2.51
C THR A 459 29.33 13.06 -1.56
N TYR A 460 28.88 11.85 -1.88
CA TYR A 460 29.03 10.67 -1.03
C TYR A 460 30.12 9.69 -1.50
N ALA A 461 30.99 10.09 -2.44
CA ALA A 461 32.05 9.25 -3.02
C ALA A 461 32.92 8.53 -1.96
N LYS A 462 33.22 9.17 -0.84
CA LYS A 462 34.04 8.60 0.23
C LYS A 462 33.43 7.36 0.87
N LEU A 463 32.13 7.14 0.79
CA LEU A 463 31.48 5.92 1.26
C LEU A 463 31.90 4.67 0.48
N ALA A 464 32.39 4.81 -0.76
CA ALA A 464 32.98 3.74 -1.53
C ALA A 464 34.33 3.24 -0.95
N LEU A 465 35.02 4.07 -0.20
CA LEU A 465 36.30 3.73 0.46
C LEU A 465 36.06 3.17 1.86
N ASP A 466 35.19 3.83 2.61
CA ASP A 466 34.77 3.41 3.96
C ASP A 466 33.27 3.71 4.15
N LYS A 467 32.47 2.65 4.26
CA LYS A 467 31.01 2.75 4.47
C LYS A 467 30.60 3.50 5.75
N ASN A 468 31.52 3.62 6.71
CA ASN A 468 31.33 4.32 7.97
C ASN A 468 31.87 5.75 7.94
N TYR A 469 32.40 6.22 6.81
CA TYR A 469 32.93 7.58 6.70
C TYR A 469 31.83 8.59 7.02
N ARG A 470 32.12 9.51 7.94
CA ARG A 470 31.14 10.51 8.38
C ARG A 470 31.10 11.65 7.35
N ILE A 471 29.93 11.88 6.80
CA ILE A 471 29.63 12.94 5.84
C ILE A 471 28.43 13.69 6.38
N ASP A 472 28.59 14.99 6.60
CA ASP A 472 27.53 15.87 7.13
C ASP A 472 26.91 16.74 6.01
N ALA A 473 27.40 16.60 4.76
CA ALA A 473 26.88 17.33 3.62
C ALA A 473 25.41 16.93 3.34
N PRO A 474 24.49 17.91 3.17
CA PRO A 474 23.09 17.63 2.86
C PRO A 474 22.97 16.92 1.50
N CYS A 475 21.90 16.13 1.36
CA CYS A 475 21.63 15.45 0.10
C CYS A 475 21.28 16.44 -1.00
N PRO A 476 21.91 16.34 -2.18
CA PRO A 476 21.45 17.05 -3.35
C PRO A 476 20.19 16.36 -3.89
N TYR A 477 19.04 16.98 -3.67
CA TYR A 477 17.75 16.52 -4.20
C TYR A 477 17.40 17.21 -5.51
N LEU A 478 16.66 16.49 -6.37
CA LEU A 478 15.97 17.13 -7.49
C LEU A 478 14.86 18.06 -6.96
N PRO A 479 14.65 19.24 -7.57
CA PRO A 479 13.64 20.18 -7.09
C PRO A 479 12.24 19.58 -7.10
N ASN A 480 11.60 19.44 -5.94
CA ASN A 480 10.21 18.98 -5.79
C ASN A 480 9.83 17.74 -6.64
N ALA A 481 10.78 16.82 -6.84
CA ALA A 481 10.58 15.57 -7.57
C ALA A 481 10.45 14.39 -6.58
N TYR A 482 9.40 13.60 -6.75
CA TYR A 482 9.07 12.47 -5.87
C TYR A 482 8.78 11.22 -6.67
N VAL A 483 8.80 10.08 -5.99
CA VAL A 483 8.48 8.77 -6.57
C VAL A 483 7.60 7.95 -5.65
N ASN A 484 6.68 7.18 -6.23
CA ASN A 484 5.89 6.14 -5.55
C ASN A 484 5.74 4.94 -6.49
N THR A 485 6.69 4.00 -6.42
CA THR A 485 6.81 2.89 -7.38
C THR A 485 7.39 1.60 -6.74
N ALA A 486 7.58 0.58 -7.55
CA ALA A 486 8.22 -0.70 -7.17
C ALA A 486 7.46 -1.50 -6.09
N HIS A 487 6.14 -1.52 -6.14
CA HIS A 487 5.29 -2.24 -5.18
C HIS A 487 5.22 -3.77 -5.40
N GLY A 488 5.85 -4.29 -6.46
CA GLY A 488 5.85 -5.71 -6.79
C GLY A 488 4.44 -6.28 -6.95
N THR A 489 4.15 -7.38 -6.26
CA THR A 489 2.84 -8.05 -6.27
C THR A 489 1.88 -7.50 -5.20
N ARG A 490 2.29 -6.50 -4.41
CA ARG A 490 1.60 -6.07 -3.18
C ARG A 490 1.05 -4.65 -3.26
N GLY A 491 0.96 -4.10 -4.47
CA GLY A 491 0.56 -2.71 -4.72
C GLY A 491 -0.78 -2.32 -4.10
N LEU A 492 -1.76 -3.21 -4.05
CA LEU A 492 -3.04 -2.95 -3.38
C LEU A 492 -2.89 -2.64 -1.89
N ALA A 493 -2.01 -3.34 -1.19
CA ALA A 493 -1.76 -3.06 0.22
C ALA A 493 -0.82 -1.86 0.41
N THR A 494 0.24 -1.72 -0.39
CA THR A 494 1.33 -0.80 -0.08
C THR A 494 1.22 0.57 -0.74
N ALA A 495 0.65 0.65 -1.97
CA ALA A 495 0.67 1.90 -2.72
C ALA A 495 -0.15 3.03 -2.07
N PRO A 496 -1.35 2.82 -1.48
CA PRO A 496 -2.11 3.90 -0.87
C PRO A 496 -1.44 4.52 0.37
N ILE A 497 -0.88 3.71 1.27
CA ILE A 497 -0.17 4.27 2.44
C ILE A 497 1.14 4.96 2.05
N CYS A 498 1.81 4.47 1.01
CA CYS A 498 2.99 5.14 0.43
C CYS A 498 2.60 6.46 -0.25
N ALA A 499 1.41 6.54 -0.85
CA ALA A 499 0.87 7.80 -1.36
C ALA A 499 0.62 8.81 -0.25
N ALA A 500 0.07 8.38 0.89
CA ALA A 500 -0.08 9.22 2.08
C ALA A 500 1.28 9.69 2.62
N ALA A 501 2.31 8.84 2.54
CA ALA A 501 3.67 9.20 2.93
C ALA A 501 4.24 10.30 2.03
N VAL A 502 4.12 10.18 0.70
CA VAL A 502 4.55 11.21 -0.25
C VAL A 502 3.79 12.52 -0.04
N ALA A 503 2.47 12.45 0.17
CA ALA A 503 1.67 13.64 0.47
C ALA A 503 2.11 14.31 1.79
N ALA A 504 2.44 13.53 2.81
CA ALA A 504 2.94 14.05 4.08
C ALA A 504 4.30 14.75 3.91
N GLU A 505 5.20 14.20 3.10
CA GLU A 505 6.47 14.85 2.77
C GLU A 505 6.27 16.17 2.03
N ILE A 506 5.38 16.23 1.04
CA ILE A 506 5.11 17.44 0.24
C ILE A 506 4.44 18.53 1.09
N LEU A 507 3.49 18.16 1.93
CA LEU A 507 2.62 19.09 2.65
C LEU A 507 3.10 19.41 4.08
N GLY A 508 4.19 18.79 4.54
CA GLY A 508 4.68 18.96 5.92
C GLY A 508 3.73 18.41 6.98
N LEU A 509 3.00 17.34 6.67
CA LEU A 509 2.05 16.71 7.57
C LEU A 509 2.74 15.68 8.48
N PRO A 510 2.10 15.26 9.58
CA PRO A 510 2.57 14.11 10.34
C PRO A 510 2.71 12.88 9.44
N HIS A 511 3.86 12.22 9.51
CA HIS A 511 4.19 11.15 8.57
C HIS A 511 3.52 9.83 8.98
N PRO A 512 2.81 9.11 8.09
CA PRO A 512 2.08 7.89 8.44
C PRO A 512 2.98 6.67 8.69
N LEU A 513 4.23 6.71 8.21
CA LEU A 513 5.19 5.63 8.36
C LEU A 513 6.24 5.96 9.43
N SER A 514 6.71 4.93 10.15
CA SER A 514 7.82 5.04 11.09
C SER A 514 9.10 5.52 10.41
N LYS A 515 10.01 6.09 11.18
CA LYS A 515 11.36 6.48 10.70
C LYS A 515 12.09 5.31 10.02
N ARG A 516 11.99 4.10 10.60
CA ARG A 516 12.54 2.86 10.04
C ARG A 516 12.00 2.62 8.62
N LEU A 517 10.68 2.69 8.43
CA LEU A 517 10.06 2.50 7.11
C LEU A 517 10.43 3.62 6.13
N ARG A 518 10.42 4.88 6.57
CA ARG A 518 10.84 6.01 5.70
C ARG A 518 12.22 5.77 5.12
N HIS A 519 13.20 5.39 5.93
CA HIS A 519 14.56 5.07 5.46
C HIS A 519 14.59 3.83 4.57
N ALA A 520 13.84 2.79 4.93
CA ALA A 520 13.79 1.54 4.18
C ALA A 520 13.10 1.68 2.81
N LEU A 521 12.24 2.69 2.62
CA LEU A 521 11.54 2.95 1.36
C LEU A 521 12.19 4.06 0.53
N HIS A 522 13.01 4.92 1.15
CA HIS A 522 13.58 6.10 0.48
C HIS A 522 14.39 5.73 -0.77
N PRO A 523 14.22 6.42 -1.92
CA PRO A 523 14.95 6.11 -3.15
C PRO A 523 16.49 6.17 -2.96
N ASN A 524 16.97 7.10 -2.15
CA ASN A 524 18.40 7.29 -1.89
C ASN A 524 19.08 6.07 -1.23
N ARG A 525 18.31 5.16 -0.57
CA ARG A 525 18.87 3.91 -0.04
C ARG A 525 19.55 3.07 -1.11
N THR A 526 18.99 3.08 -2.33
CA THR A 526 19.51 2.32 -3.45
C THR A 526 20.79 2.96 -4.00
N VAL A 527 20.80 4.28 -4.10
CA VAL A 527 21.96 5.07 -4.55
C VAL A 527 23.14 4.91 -3.60
N ILE A 528 22.92 5.11 -2.29
CA ILE A 528 23.97 4.94 -1.28
C ILE A 528 24.50 3.51 -1.24
N ARG A 529 23.61 2.51 -1.36
CA ARG A 529 24.03 1.09 -1.43
C ARG A 529 24.91 0.82 -2.64
N ALA A 530 24.60 1.41 -3.80
CA ALA A 530 25.40 1.28 -5.00
C ALA A 530 26.77 1.98 -4.86
N ILE A 531 26.82 3.18 -4.29
CA ILE A 531 28.08 3.89 -4.01
C ILE A 531 28.99 3.03 -3.10
N VAL A 532 28.46 2.53 -1.98
CA VAL A 532 29.18 1.68 -1.04
C VAL A 532 29.71 0.41 -1.71
N ARG A 533 28.97 -0.16 -2.63
CA ARG A 533 29.34 -1.38 -3.38
C ARG A 533 30.17 -1.11 -4.65
N ARG A 534 30.48 0.14 -4.94
CA ARG A 534 31.19 0.59 -6.16
C ARG A 534 30.48 0.12 -7.44
N GLN A 535 29.15 0.12 -7.43
CA GLN A 535 28.33 -0.25 -8.59
C GLN A 535 28.07 0.99 -9.44
N ASN A 536 28.15 0.84 -10.76
CA ASN A 536 27.76 1.91 -11.69
C ASN A 536 26.24 2.14 -11.62
N LEU A 537 25.85 3.41 -11.48
CA LEU A 537 24.48 3.92 -11.55
C LEU A 537 24.30 4.77 -12.82
N THR A 538 25.00 4.45 -13.89
CA THR A 538 24.75 5.11 -15.18
C THR A 538 23.41 4.66 -15.74
N PRO A 539 22.63 5.58 -16.36
CA PRO A 539 21.35 5.30 -17.02
C PRO A 539 21.46 4.22 -18.09
#